data_abbd77c99ad3d0938c7e45bacf4be3f2
#
_entry.id   abbd77c99ad3d0938c7e45bacf4be3f2
#
_cell.length_a   1.000
_cell.length_b   1.000
_cell.length_c   1.000
_cell.angle_alpha   90.00
_cell.angle_beta   90.00
_cell.angle_gamma   90.00
#
_symmetry.space_group_name_H-M   'P 1'
#
loop_
_entity.id
_entity.type
_entity.pdbx_description
1 polymer ?
#
loop_
_entity_poly.entity_id
_entity_poly.type
_entity_poly.pdbx_seq_one_letter_code
_entity_poly.pdbx_strand_id
1 'polypeptide(L)'
;AFCDALELDQPIFLGSSFSGCVALHLALRCPERFGANIALQAADYAPGWWLDWWRHPHTNAAQVCSSGVWDMMAPMSPDDERWLTLWYHMQGAEVLKGDLYFYSMDHDLRGRLHEIDTAKCPLVMMTGSYDFLTPPAVTKATADQVAGAEFIEMKKLGHFPMSENYPLFKPYLNQALDIVARKLTAANGT
;
A
#
# COMPACT_ATOMS: atom_id res chain seq x y z
N ALA A 1 12.93 10.18 12.61
CA ALA A 1 12.62 11.63 12.64
C ALA A 1 11.13 11.90 12.95
N PHE A 2 10.16 11.53 12.08
CA PHE A 2 8.72 11.82 12.32
C PHE A 2 8.19 11.15 13.59
N CYS A 3 8.41 9.84 13.75
CA CYS A 3 7.99 9.13 14.95
C CYS A 3 8.69 9.68 16.22
N ASP A 4 9.96 10.06 16.11
CA ASP A 4 10.70 10.62 17.25
C ASP A 4 10.16 12.01 17.63
N ALA A 5 9.84 12.85 16.65
CA ALA A 5 9.28 14.18 16.87
C ALA A 5 7.88 14.15 17.53
N LEU A 6 7.12 13.09 17.30
CA LEU A 6 5.79 12.87 17.88
C LEU A 6 5.80 11.89 19.06
N GLU A 7 6.98 11.45 19.50
CA GLU A 7 7.16 10.50 20.62
C GLU A 7 6.32 9.21 20.43
N LEU A 8 6.20 8.73 19.17
CA LEU A 8 5.47 7.51 18.86
C LEU A 8 6.35 6.29 19.17
N ASP A 9 5.88 5.47 20.12
CA ASP A 9 6.51 4.21 20.47
C ASP A 9 5.87 3.07 19.68
N GLN A 10 6.65 2.44 18.82
CA GLN A 10 6.26 1.30 17.96
C GLN A 10 4.86 1.46 17.31
N PRO A 11 4.61 2.54 16.57
CA PRO A 11 3.30 2.72 15.92
C PRO A 11 3.05 1.65 14.86
N ILE A 12 1.78 1.35 14.58
CA ILE A 12 1.40 0.57 13.42
C ILE A 12 1.51 1.49 12.19
N PHE A 13 2.30 1.08 11.19
CA PHE A 13 2.36 1.78 9.91
C PHE A 13 1.36 1.15 8.94
N LEU A 14 0.45 1.97 8.41
CA LEU A 14 -0.45 1.59 7.33
C LEU A 14 -0.12 2.44 6.10
N GLY A 15 0.25 1.78 5.02
CA GLY A 15 0.57 2.43 3.76
C GLY A 15 -0.20 1.83 2.59
N SER A 16 -0.57 2.66 1.62
CA SER A 16 -1.27 2.24 0.41
C SER A 16 -0.47 2.59 -0.83
N SER A 17 -0.46 1.69 -1.82
CA SER A 17 0.24 1.87 -3.10
C SER A 17 1.72 2.17 -2.88
N PHE A 18 2.21 3.35 -3.23
CA PHE A 18 3.57 3.79 -2.90
C PHE A 18 3.94 3.53 -1.42
N SER A 19 3.11 4.01 -0.50
CA SER A 19 3.34 3.81 0.94
C SER A 19 3.18 2.35 1.36
N GLY A 20 2.42 1.55 0.63
CA GLY A 20 2.35 0.09 0.80
C GLY A 20 3.69 -0.58 0.49
N CYS A 21 4.35 -0.16 -0.59
CA CYS A 21 5.71 -0.62 -0.89
C CYS A 21 6.72 -0.11 0.14
N VAL A 22 6.57 1.13 0.65
CA VAL A 22 7.37 1.64 1.77
C VAL A 22 7.21 0.78 3.02
N ALA A 23 5.99 0.28 3.31
CA ALA A 23 5.75 -0.63 4.45
C ALA A 23 6.62 -1.89 4.37
N LEU A 24 6.82 -2.46 3.17
CA LEU A 24 7.74 -3.60 2.98
C LEU A 24 9.19 -3.23 3.28
N HIS A 25 9.64 -2.04 2.84
CA HIS A 25 10.98 -1.56 3.18
C HIS A 25 11.15 -1.31 4.68
N LEU A 26 10.12 -0.79 5.36
CA LEU A 26 10.15 -0.58 6.81
C LEU A 26 10.22 -1.92 7.56
N ALA A 27 9.41 -2.90 7.16
CA ALA A 27 9.46 -4.25 7.73
C ALA A 27 10.83 -4.92 7.56
N LEU A 28 11.50 -4.67 6.43
CA LEU A 28 12.81 -5.23 6.15
C LEU A 28 13.95 -4.51 6.88
N ARG A 29 13.93 -3.17 6.91
CA ARG A 29 15.10 -2.35 7.29
C ARG A 29 15.09 -1.89 8.73
N CYS A 30 13.92 -1.74 9.33
CA CYS A 30 13.76 -1.20 10.69
C CYS A 30 12.54 -1.82 11.42
N PRO A 31 12.48 -3.17 11.50
CA PRO A 31 11.33 -3.85 12.10
C PRO A 31 11.10 -3.47 13.57
N GLU A 32 12.16 -3.08 14.27
CA GLU A 32 12.09 -2.68 15.70
C GLU A 32 11.42 -1.31 15.94
N ARG A 33 11.24 -0.52 14.87
CA ARG A 33 10.65 0.83 14.96
C ARG A 33 9.12 0.84 14.90
N PHE A 34 8.53 -0.26 14.45
CA PHE A 34 7.08 -0.37 14.22
C PHE A 34 6.52 -1.59 14.92
N GLY A 35 5.37 -1.45 15.56
CA GLY A 35 4.64 -2.56 16.16
C GLY A 35 4.07 -3.52 15.10
N ALA A 36 3.72 -3.01 13.93
CA ALA A 36 3.32 -3.79 12.77
C ALA A 36 3.34 -2.93 11.49
N ASN A 37 3.34 -3.58 10.33
CA ASN A 37 3.12 -2.95 9.04
C ASN A 37 1.88 -3.54 8.34
N ILE A 38 1.01 -2.65 7.82
CA ILE A 38 -0.13 -3.01 6.99
C ILE A 38 0.11 -2.40 5.60
N ALA A 39 0.39 -3.24 4.61
CA ALA A 39 0.73 -2.83 3.26
C ALA A 39 -0.45 -3.05 2.31
N LEU A 40 -1.10 -1.99 1.87
CA LEU A 40 -2.19 -2.03 0.90
C LEU A 40 -1.65 -1.83 -0.51
N GLN A 41 -2.16 -2.59 -1.48
CA GLN A 41 -1.84 -2.46 -2.90
C GLN A 41 -0.33 -2.42 -3.15
N ALA A 42 0.40 -3.33 -2.53
CA ALA A 42 1.86 -3.41 -2.60
C ALA A 42 2.34 -4.68 -3.30
N ALA A 43 3.50 -4.58 -3.92
CA ALA A 43 4.21 -5.66 -4.55
C ALA A 43 5.70 -5.59 -4.21
N ASP A 44 6.46 -6.65 -4.45
CA ASP A 44 7.92 -6.69 -4.28
C ASP A 44 8.69 -5.90 -5.33
N TYR A 45 8.04 -5.65 -6.48
CA TYR A 45 8.60 -4.93 -7.60
C TYR A 45 7.51 -4.21 -8.39
N ALA A 46 7.80 -3.01 -8.85
CA ALA A 46 6.97 -2.25 -9.76
C ALA A 46 7.71 -2.00 -11.08
N PRO A 47 7.15 -2.33 -12.25
CA PRO A 47 7.80 -2.09 -13.52
C PRO A 47 7.95 -0.59 -13.82
N GLY A 48 9.11 -0.21 -14.39
CA GLY A 48 9.49 1.19 -14.62
C GLY A 48 8.80 1.89 -15.81
N TRP A 49 7.64 1.44 -16.25
CA TRP A 49 6.92 1.96 -17.44
C TRP A 49 6.34 3.37 -17.27
N TRP A 50 6.36 3.91 -16.06
CA TRP A 50 5.80 5.22 -15.75
C TRP A 50 6.72 6.39 -16.14
N LEU A 51 8.03 6.15 -16.33
CA LEU A 51 9.01 7.22 -16.54
C LEU A 51 8.80 8.01 -17.82
N ASP A 52 8.33 7.39 -18.88
CA ASP A 52 8.21 8.03 -20.19
C ASP A 52 7.13 9.11 -20.22
N TRP A 53 6.11 8.98 -19.41
CA TRP A 53 5.02 9.96 -19.34
C TRP A 53 5.50 11.33 -18.88
N TRP A 54 6.40 11.38 -17.93
CA TRP A 54 6.94 12.62 -17.36
C TRP A 54 7.83 13.40 -18.34
N ARG A 55 8.35 12.72 -19.31
CA ARG A 55 9.26 13.29 -20.30
C ARG A 55 8.57 13.75 -21.57
N HIS A 56 7.28 13.47 -21.70
CA HIS A 56 6.54 13.83 -22.90
C HIS A 56 6.28 15.35 -22.92
N PRO A 57 6.78 16.09 -23.95
CA PRO A 57 6.76 17.56 -23.94
C PRO A 57 5.35 18.17 -24.08
N HIS A 58 4.38 17.38 -24.52
CA HIS A 58 3.02 17.84 -24.81
C HIS A 58 1.92 17.18 -23.95
N THR A 59 2.27 16.23 -23.09
CA THR A 59 1.31 15.55 -22.25
C THR A 59 1.34 16.14 -20.84
N ASN A 60 0.19 16.61 -20.37
CA ASN A 60 0.04 17.03 -19.00
C ASN A 60 -0.07 15.79 -18.11
N ALA A 61 0.99 15.52 -17.34
CA ALA A 61 1.07 14.37 -16.43
C ALA A 61 -0.07 14.33 -15.42
N ALA A 62 -0.52 15.50 -14.92
CA ALA A 62 -1.65 15.58 -13.99
C ALA A 62 -2.95 15.08 -14.63
N GLN A 63 -3.20 15.38 -15.90
CA GLN A 63 -4.39 14.90 -16.60
C GLN A 63 -4.35 13.40 -16.84
N VAL A 64 -3.18 12.87 -17.22
CA VAL A 64 -2.99 11.41 -17.40
C VAL A 64 -3.19 10.68 -16.08
N CYS A 65 -2.60 11.16 -15.00
CA CYS A 65 -2.78 10.58 -13.66
C CYS A 65 -4.24 10.65 -13.21
N SER A 66 -4.93 11.76 -13.46
CA SER A 66 -6.33 11.91 -13.06
C SER A 66 -7.25 10.92 -13.75
N SER A 67 -7.09 10.71 -15.06
CA SER A 67 -7.86 9.67 -15.76
C SER A 67 -7.54 8.26 -15.25
N GLY A 68 -6.27 7.96 -15.00
CA GLY A 68 -5.85 6.70 -14.40
C GLY A 68 -6.49 6.45 -13.03
N VAL A 69 -6.50 7.45 -12.16
CA VAL A 69 -7.10 7.35 -10.81
C VAL A 69 -8.58 6.96 -10.88
N TRP A 70 -9.34 7.54 -11.82
CA TRP A 70 -10.75 7.18 -12.00
C TRP A 70 -10.95 5.70 -12.33
N ASP A 71 -10.13 5.18 -13.23
CA ASP A 71 -10.24 3.79 -13.70
C ASP A 71 -9.68 2.77 -12.67
N MET A 72 -8.84 3.22 -11.73
CA MET A 72 -8.31 2.37 -10.66
C MET A 72 -9.32 2.07 -9.55
N MET A 73 -10.41 2.83 -9.46
CA MET A 73 -11.47 2.62 -8.45
C MET A 73 -12.45 1.54 -8.91
N ALA A 74 -13.02 0.80 -7.96
CA ALA A 74 -14.03 -0.19 -8.29
C ALA A 74 -15.28 0.47 -8.91
N PRO A 75 -15.85 -0.10 -9.98
CA PRO A 75 -16.97 0.53 -10.70
C PRO A 75 -18.27 0.61 -9.87
N MET A 76 -18.37 -0.15 -8.78
CA MET A 76 -19.51 -0.12 -7.85
C MET A 76 -19.30 0.82 -6.67
N SER A 77 -18.16 1.49 -6.57
CA SER A 77 -17.95 2.50 -5.53
C SER A 77 -18.86 3.71 -5.77
N PRO A 78 -19.39 4.36 -4.70
CA PRO A 78 -20.28 5.51 -4.85
C PRO A 78 -19.63 6.62 -5.68
N ASP A 79 -20.38 7.25 -6.56
CA ASP A 79 -19.85 8.27 -7.47
C ASP A 79 -19.28 9.49 -6.74
N ASP A 80 -19.92 9.94 -5.66
CA ASP A 80 -19.45 11.04 -4.83
C ASP A 80 -18.08 10.72 -4.17
N GLU A 81 -17.88 9.52 -3.69
CA GLU A 81 -16.60 9.06 -3.13
C GLU A 81 -15.52 8.93 -4.23
N ARG A 82 -15.89 8.47 -5.42
CA ARG A 82 -14.99 8.41 -6.57
C ARG A 82 -14.56 9.81 -7.02
N TRP A 83 -15.50 10.77 -7.07
CA TRP A 83 -15.20 12.17 -7.38
C TRP A 83 -14.30 12.80 -6.32
N LEU A 84 -14.55 12.55 -5.03
CA LEU A 84 -13.73 13.03 -3.94
C LEU A 84 -12.30 12.48 -4.03
N THR A 85 -12.17 11.17 -4.29
CA THR A 85 -10.87 10.50 -4.47
C THR A 85 -10.09 11.09 -5.64
N LEU A 86 -10.74 11.26 -6.79
CA LEU A 86 -10.13 11.89 -7.96
C LEU A 86 -9.67 13.33 -7.67
N TRP A 87 -10.57 14.14 -7.09
CA TRP A 87 -10.27 15.54 -6.76
C TRP A 87 -9.08 15.67 -5.79
N TYR A 88 -9.00 14.79 -4.80
CA TYR A 88 -7.87 14.73 -3.87
C TYR A 88 -6.55 14.46 -4.61
N HIS A 89 -6.51 13.48 -5.49
CA HIS A 89 -5.31 13.13 -6.24
C HIS A 89 -4.88 14.21 -7.23
N MET A 90 -5.83 14.92 -7.82
CA MET A 90 -5.51 16.03 -8.74
C MET A 90 -4.71 17.15 -8.08
N GLN A 91 -4.82 17.32 -6.78
CA GLN A 91 -4.09 18.35 -6.04
C GLN A 91 -2.63 17.95 -5.74
N GLY A 92 -2.34 16.66 -5.76
CA GLY A 92 -1.02 16.09 -5.45
C GLY A 92 -0.20 15.67 -6.68
N ALA A 93 -0.56 16.11 -7.88
CA ALA A 93 0.06 15.64 -9.12
C ALA A 93 1.60 15.78 -9.17
N GLU A 94 2.15 16.82 -8.58
CA GLU A 94 3.60 17.02 -8.52
C GLU A 94 4.31 16.03 -7.55
N VAL A 95 3.62 15.63 -6.50
CA VAL A 95 4.14 14.62 -5.55
C VAL A 95 4.25 13.25 -6.21
N LEU A 96 3.28 12.91 -7.06
CA LEU A 96 3.23 11.65 -7.79
C LEU A 96 4.48 11.40 -8.65
N LYS A 97 5.14 12.44 -9.10
CA LYS A 97 6.39 12.32 -9.86
C LYS A 97 7.51 11.66 -9.04
N GLY A 98 7.63 12.02 -7.77
CA GLY A 98 8.60 11.40 -6.85
C GLY A 98 8.23 9.95 -6.56
N ASP A 99 6.94 9.66 -6.39
CA ASP A 99 6.44 8.30 -6.14
C ASP A 99 6.75 7.38 -7.33
N LEU A 100 6.52 7.85 -8.55
CA LEU A 100 6.83 7.09 -9.76
C LEU A 100 8.33 6.85 -9.95
N TYR A 101 9.17 7.81 -9.55
CA TYR A 101 10.62 7.63 -9.55
C TYR A 101 11.01 6.52 -8.57
N PHE A 102 10.49 6.55 -7.34
CA PHE A 102 10.74 5.50 -6.35
C PHE A 102 10.36 4.11 -6.89
N TYR A 103 9.16 3.96 -7.44
CA TYR A 103 8.73 2.69 -8.03
C TYR A 103 9.67 2.16 -9.10
N SER A 104 10.16 3.07 -9.94
CA SER A 104 10.93 2.68 -11.13
C SER A 104 12.40 2.44 -10.84
N MET A 105 12.97 3.13 -9.83
CA MET A 105 14.40 3.18 -9.60
C MET A 105 14.84 2.57 -8.27
N ASP A 106 14.05 2.73 -7.22
CA ASP A 106 14.49 2.40 -5.87
C ASP A 106 13.75 1.19 -5.27
N HIS A 107 12.55 0.88 -5.80
CA HIS A 107 11.73 -0.20 -5.26
C HIS A 107 11.94 -1.50 -6.03
N ASP A 108 12.86 -2.32 -5.52
CA ASP A 108 13.05 -3.71 -5.94
C ASP A 108 13.42 -4.55 -4.72
N LEU A 109 12.47 -5.37 -4.26
CA LEU A 109 12.66 -6.31 -3.15
C LEU A 109 12.66 -7.77 -3.61
N ARG A 110 12.74 -8.02 -4.92
CA ARG A 110 12.80 -9.38 -5.45
C ARG A 110 14.00 -10.14 -4.87
N GLY A 111 13.73 -11.35 -4.40
CA GLY A 111 14.75 -12.19 -3.77
C GLY A 111 15.16 -11.77 -2.36
N ARG A 112 14.50 -10.73 -1.76
CA ARG A 112 14.82 -10.23 -0.43
C ARG A 112 13.66 -10.32 0.57
N LEU A 113 12.45 -10.61 0.13
CA LEU A 113 11.27 -10.65 1.01
C LEU A 113 11.38 -11.70 2.11
N HIS A 114 12.11 -12.78 1.88
CA HIS A 114 12.36 -13.81 2.89
C HIS A 114 13.20 -13.31 4.08
N GLU A 115 13.86 -12.15 3.97
CA GLU A 115 14.62 -11.51 5.05
C GLU A 115 13.70 -10.78 6.05
N ILE A 116 12.42 -10.55 5.70
CA ILE A 116 11.47 -9.88 6.59
C ILE A 116 11.10 -10.80 7.76
N ASP A 117 11.37 -10.34 8.97
CA ASP A 117 11.10 -11.06 10.21
C ASP A 117 9.74 -10.61 10.81
N THR A 118 8.69 -11.35 10.50
CA THR A 118 7.34 -11.06 10.99
C THR A 118 7.14 -11.38 12.48
N ALA A 119 8.10 -12.06 13.12
CA ALA A 119 8.06 -12.25 14.57
C ALA A 119 8.43 -10.94 15.30
N LYS A 120 9.31 -10.11 14.70
CA LYS A 120 9.66 -8.79 15.23
C LYS A 120 8.62 -7.73 14.84
N CYS A 121 8.14 -7.76 13.62
CA CYS A 121 7.18 -6.79 13.11
C CYS A 121 6.13 -7.49 12.22
N PRO A 122 4.95 -7.80 12.75
CA PRO A 122 3.89 -8.41 11.98
C PRO A 122 3.60 -7.66 10.68
N LEU A 123 3.38 -8.41 9.59
CA LEU A 123 3.05 -7.88 8.28
C LEU A 123 1.68 -8.41 7.84
N VAL A 124 0.79 -7.49 7.47
CA VAL A 124 -0.49 -7.81 6.80
C VAL A 124 -0.49 -7.13 5.45
N MET A 125 -0.72 -7.86 4.39
CA MET A 125 -0.85 -7.33 3.04
C MET A 125 -2.30 -7.40 2.57
N MET A 126 -2.78 -6.34 1.92
CA MET A 126 -4.18 -6.22 1.50
C MET A 126 -4.26 -5.66 0.08
N THR A 127 -5.25 -6.10 -0.71
CA THR A 127 -5.52 -5.48 -2.01
C THR A 127 -6.98 -5.61 -2.41
N GLY A 128 -7.49 -4.65 -3.17
CA GLY A 128 -8.84 -4.67 -3.72
C GLY A 128 -8.97 -5.67 -4.87
N SER A 129 -10.10 -6.37 -4.96
CA SER A 129 -10.35 -7.35 -6.04
C SER A 129 -10.47 -6.72 -7.43
N TYR A 130 -10.65 -5.40 -7.52
CA TYR A 130 -10.68 -4.61 -8.76
C TYR A 130 -9.37 -3.85 -9.02
N ASP A 131 -8.37 -4.00 -8.16
CA ASP A 131 -7.08 -3.37 -8.39
C ASP A 131 -6.36 -4.04 -9.56
N PHE A 132 -6.16 -3.30 -10.65
CA PHE A 132 -5.46 -3.80 -11.82
C PHE A 132 -3.97 -3.42 -11.84
N LEU A 133 -3.53 -2.48 -10.99
CA LEU A 133 -2.11 -2.11 -10.86
C LEU A 133 -1.36 -3.13 -10.02
N THR A 134 -1.92 -3.49 -8.87
CA THR A 134 -1.43 -4.54 -7.99
C THR A 134 -2.53 -5.56 -7.74
N PRO A 135 -2.85 -6.40 -8.76
CA PRO A 135 -3.92 -7.39 -8.65
C PRO A 135 -3.72 -8.32 -7.44
N PRO A 136 -4.81 -8.91 -6.91
CA PRO A 136 -4.73 -9.84 -5.76
C PRO A 136 -3.68 -10.93 -5.90
N ALA A 137 -3.51 -11.47 -7.10
CA ALA A 137 -2.51 -12.50 -7.38
C ALA A 137 -1.07 -11.98 -7.15
N VAL A 138 -0.79 -10.73 -7.50
CA VAL A 138 0.54 -10.11 -7.34
C VAL A 138 0.83 -9.82 -5.86
N THR A 139 -0.10 -9.16 -5.16
CA THR A 139 0.05 -8.88 -3.73
C THR A 139 0.13 -10.17 -2.92
N LYS A 140 -0.68 -11.18 -3.27
CA LYS A 140 -0.61 -12.49 -2.62
C LYS A 140 0.73 -13.19 -2.86
N ALA A 141 1.22 -13.21 -4.10
CA ALA A 141 2.52 -13.81 -4.41
C ALA A 141 3.68 -13.09 -3.68
N THR A 142 3.55 -11.79 -3.44
CA THR A 142 4.48 -11.02 -2.61
C THR A 142 4.40 -11.47 -1.14
N ALA A 143 3.18 -11.56 -0.59
CA ALA A 143 2.96 -12.00 0.79
C ALA A 143 3.45 -13.43 1.03
N ASP A 144 3.24 -14.34 0.08
CA ASP A 144 3.64 -15.75 0.17
C ASP A 144 5.17 -15.94 0.27
N GLN A 145 5.97 -14.93 -0.11
CA GLN A 145 7.44 -14.96 0.03
C GLN A 145 7.91 -14.56 1.44
N VAL A 146 7.02 -14.03 2.29
CA VAL A 146 7.33 -13.58 3.64
C VAL A 146 6.75 -14.57 4.65
N ALA A 147 7.60 -15.28 5.36
CA ALA A 147 7.15 -16.24 6.37
C ALA A 147 6.32 -15.54 7.46
N GLY A 148 5.09 -16.02 7.68
CA GLY A 148 4.18 -15.45 8.69
C GLY A 148 3.47 -14.16 8.29
N ALA A 149 3.62 -13.66 7.06
CA ALA A 149 2.75 -12.59 6.56
C ALA A 149 1.32 -13.08 6.33
N GLU A 150 0.36 -12.18 6.51
CA GLU A 150 -1.06 -12.44 6.24
C GLU A 150 -1.51 -11.70 4.99
N PHE A 151 -2.43 -12.29 4.23
CA PHE A 151 -3.01 -11.67 3.05
C PHE A 151 -4.52 -11.57 3.13
N ILE A 152 -5.07 -10.39 2.78
CA ILE A 152 -6.50 -10.12 2.73
C ILE A 152 -6.87 -9.57 1.35
N GLU A 153 -7.72 -10.28 0.62
CA GLU A 153 -8.35 -9.76 -0.59
C GLU A 153 -9.64 -9.01 -0.22
N MET A 154 -9.69 -7.72 -0.53
CA MET A 154 -10.83 -6.86 -0.27
C MET A 154 -11.82 -6.90 -1.45
N LYS A 155 -12.90 -7.67 -1.31
CA LYS A 155 -13.90 -7.83 -2.36
C LYS A 155 -14.61 -6.51 -2.68
N LYS A 156 -14.85 -6.25 -3.96
CA LYS A 156 -15.57 -5.08 -4.51
C LYS A 156 -14.87 -3.74 -4.24
N LEU A 157 -13.59 -3.74 -3.94
CA LEU A 157 -12.76 -2.55 -3.78
C LEU A 157 -11.68 -2.51 -4.86
N GLY A 158 -11.29 -1.31 -5.25
CA GLY A 158 -10.22 -1.03 -6.20
C GLY A 158 -8.93 -0.62 -5.50
N HIS A 159 -8.22 0.32 -6.13
CA HIS A 159 -6.89 0.77 -5.69
C HIS A 159 -6.92 1.77 -4.53
N PHE A 160 -8.05 2.43 -4.29
CA PHE A 160 -8.19 3.46 -3.24
C PHE A 160 -9.28 3.10 -2.22
N PRO A 161 -9.24 1.91 -1.59
CA PRO A 161 -10.35 1.38 -0.79
C PRO A 161 -10.77 2.31 0.35
N MET A 162 -9.82 3.05 0.94
CA MET A 162 -10.08 3.96 2.06
C MET A 162 -10.88 5.20 1.67
N SER A 163 -10.82 5.62 0.41
CA SER A 163 -11.50 6.84 -0.07
C SER A 163 -12.58 6.57 -1.10
N GLU A 164 -12.48 5.49 -1.87
CA GLU A 164 -13.51 5.14 -2.87
C GLU A 164 -14.75 4.49 -2.26
N ASN A 165 -14.63 3.79 -1.11
CA ASN A 165 -15.75 3.18 -0.40
C ASN A 165 -15.35 2.79 1.04
N TYR A 166 -15.25 3.79 1.92
CA TYR A 166 -14.83 3.55 3.31
C TYR A 166 -15.75 2.58 4.09
N PRO A 167 -17.09 2.64 3.96
CA PRO A 167 -17.95 1.67 4.65
C PRO A 167 -17.63 0.22 4.31
N LEU A 168 -17.26 -0.05 3.05
CA LEU A 168 -16.88 -1.39 2.61
C LEU A 168 -15.43 -1.74 3.00
N PHE A 169 -14.55 -0.77 3.09
CA PHE A 169 -13.15 -0.94 3.51
C PHE A 169 -13.00 -1.21 5.00
N LYS A 170 -13.77 -0.51 5.84
CA LYS A 170 -13.63 -0.55 7.31
C LYS A 170 -13.61 -1.96 7.91
N PRO A 171 -14.47 -2.93 7.51
CA PRO A 171 -14.41 -4.30 8.02
C PRO A 171 -13.07 -5.00 7.76
N TYR A 172 -12.46 -4.77 6.59
CA TYR A 172 -11.15 -5.33 6.24
C TYR A 172 -10.02 -4.69 7.03
N LEU A 173 -10.10 -3.37 7.27
CA LEU A 173 -9.16 -2.69 8.16
C LEU A 173 -9.22 -3.27 9.58
N ASN A 174 -10.43 -3.45 10.12
CA ASN A 174 -10.61 -4.06 11.43
C ASN A 174 -10.04 -5.49 11.47
N GLN A 175 -10.29 -6.29 10.44
CA GLN A 175 -9.71 -7.64 10.33
C GLN A 175 -8.17 -7.61 10.36
N ALA A 176 -7.54 -6.67 9.64
CA ALA A 176 -6.09 -6.52 9.67
C ALA A 176 -5.57 -6.11 11.05
N LEU A 177 -6.24 -5.16 11.71
CA LEU A 177 -5.90 -4.73 13.07
C LEU A 177 -6.08 -5.86 14.10
N ASP A 178 -7.12 -6.68 13.97
CA ASP A 178 -7.32 -7.86 14.83
C ASP A 178 -6.22 -8.92 14.64
N ILE A 179 -5.75 -9.12 13.40
CA ILE A 179 -4.60 -9.99 13.12
C ILE A 179 -3.35 -9.45 13.80
N VAL A 180 -3.06 -8.16 13.64
CA VAL A 180 -1.92 -7.50 14.27
C VAL A 180 -1.98 -7.63 15.80
N ALA A 181 -3.14 -7.31 16.40
CA ALA A 181 -3.32 -7.39 17.85
C ALA A 181 -3.04 -8.81 18.39
N ARG A 182 -3.52 -9.85 17.73
CA ARG A 182 -3.26 -11.25 18.12
C ARG A 182 -1.78 -11.60 18.03
N LYS A 183 -1.08 -11.16 16.96
CA LYS A 183 0.35 -11.44 16.79
C LYS A 183 1.19 -10.73 17.84
N LEU A 184 0.88 -9.47 18.15
CA LEU A 184 1.57 -8.71 19.20
C LEU A 184 1.34 -9.31 20.60
N THR A 185 0.11 -9.77 20.89
CA THR A 185 -0.19 -10.43 22.17
C THR A 185 0.58 -11.75 22.31
N ALA A 186 0.65 -12.54 21.23
CA ALA A 186 1.41 -13.79 21.24
C ALA A 186 2.92 -13.57 21.45
N ALA A 187 3.48 -12.52 20.87
CA ALA A 187 4.89 -12.19 21.03
C ALA A 187 5.24 -11.70 22.46
N ASN A 188 4.32 -11.02 23.14
CA ASN A 188 4.52 -10.49 24.49
C ASN A 188 4.18 -11.51 25.61
N GLY A 189 3.57 -12.64 25.29
CA GLY A 189 3.16 -13.69 26.24
C GLY A 189 4.14 -14.84 26.38
N THR A 190 5.29 -14.77 25.71
CA THR A 190 6.43 -15.70 25.80
C THR A 190 7.60 -15.07 26.55
#